data_1a641251068fb925c051ebc01b0ed914
#
_entry.id   1a641251068fb925c051ebc01b0ed914
#
_cell.length_a   1.000
_cell.length_b   1.000
_cell.length_c   1.000
_cell.angle_alpha   90.00
_cell.angle_beta   90.00
_cell.angle_gamma   90.00
#
_symmetry.space_group_name_H-M   'P 1'
#
loop_
_entity.id
_entity.type
_entity.pdbx_description
1 polymer ?
#
loop_
_entity_poly.entity_id
_entity_poly.type
_entity_poly.pdbx_seq_one_letter_code
_entity_poly.pdbx_strand_id
1 'polypeptide(L)'
;MKIKEINRMVVKIGSSLLIDKDKGVNNNFLNNISEDILSLKKRGIETLVVSSGAIELGKIELDKTKEKFNLAESQAASSIGQIKLINSWKESLSKFDLNAAQILITAEDTENRKRFLNARSTIEELLREKYIPIINENDTVATSEIRYGDNDRLAARIAGMVAADCLI
;
A
#
# COMPACT_ATOMS: atom_id res chain seq x y z
N MET A 1 -22.07 -23.09 7.28
CA MET A 1 -20.94 -22.27 7.75
C MET A 1 -21.41 -20.83 7.78
N LYS A 2 -21.55 -20.18 8.94
CA LYS A 2 -21.91 -18.75 8.98
C LYS A 2 -20.69 -17.97 8.51
N ILE A 3 -20.84 -17.14 7.49
CA ILE A 3 -19.82 -16.17 7.08
C ILE A 3 -19.63 -15.23 8.28
N LYS A 4 -18.43 -15.22 8.85
CA LYS A 4 -18.08 -14.29 9.95
C LYS A 4 -18.28 -12.86 9.42
N GLU A 5 -18.89 -12.00 10.22
CA GLU A 5 -18.97 -10.60 9.87
C GLU A 5 -17.55 -10.03 9.71
N ILE A 6 -17.28 -9.37 8.59
CA ILE A 6 -16.01 -8.73 8.31
C ILE A 6 -16.04 -7.34 8.93
N ASN A 7 -15.14 -7.07 9.88
CA ASN A 7 -14.98 -5.75 10.49
C ASN A 7 -13.74 -5.03 9.99
N ARG A 8 -12.70 -5.79 9.59
CA ARG A 8 -11.43 -5.23 9.11
C ARG A 8 -10.93 -6.00 7.91
N MET A 9 -10.55 -5.26 6.85
CA MET A 9 -10.10 -5.80 5.59
C MET A 9 -8.76 -5.19 5.16
N VAL A 10 -7.86 -6.04 4.68
CA VAL A 10 -6.65 -5.61 3.96
C VAL A 10 -6.85 -5.86 2.47
N VAL A 11 -6.65 -4.83 1.66
CA VAL A 11 -6.72 -4.89 0.20
C VAL A 11 -5.31 -4.74 -0.35
N LYS A 12 -4.79 -5.79 -1.01
CA LYS A 12 -3.50 -5.73 -1.68
C LYS A 12 -3.70 -5.37 -3.16
N ILE A 13 -2.96 -4.38 -3.63
CA ILE A 13 -3.03 -3.91 -5.01
C ILE A 13 -1.66 -3.97 -5.66
N GLY A 14 -1.57 -4.78 -6.71
CA GLY A 14 -0.33 -4.94 -7.49
C GLY A 14 -0.07 -3.77 -8.43
N SER A 15 1.20 -3.56 -8.77
CA SER A 15 1.62 -2.48 -9.68
C SER A 15 0.98 -2.56 -11.06
N SER A 16 0.72 -3.77 -11.57
CA SER A 16 0.11 -3.97 -12.88
C SER A 16 -1.33 -3.42 -13.03
N LEU A 17 -2.04 -3.26 -11.92
CA LEU A 17 -3.37 -2.64 -11.91
C LEU A 17 -3.30 -1.12 -11.74
N LEU A 18 -2.29 -0.67 -10.95
CA LEU A 18 -2.11 0.74 -10.61
C LEU A 18 -1.37 1.54 -11.66
N ILE A 19 -0.48 0.90 -12.42
CA ILE A 19 0.47 1.59 -13.29
C ILE A 19 0.27 1.13 -14.74
N ASP A 20 -0.03 2.10 -15.59
CA ASP A 20 0.08 1.99 -17.04
C ASP A 20 1.49 2.47 -17.42
N LYS A 21 2.26 1.65 -18.12
CA LYS A 21 3.66 1.94 -18.46
C LYS A 21 3.83 3.18 -19.34
N ASP A 22 2.80 3.51 -20.12
CA ASP A 22 2.84 4.66 -21.05
C ASP A 22 2.16 5.91 -20.47
N LYS A 23 1.21 5.74 -19.54
CA LYS A 23 0.38 6.82 -18.99
C LYS A 23 0.65 7.13 -17.52
N GLY A 24 1.45 6.31 -16.83
CA GLY A 24 1.69 6.43 -15.41
C GLY A 24 0.56 5.84 -14.56
N VAL A 25 0.05 6.58 -13.58
CA VAL A 25 -0.97 6.07 -12.66
C VAL A 25 -2.32 5.86 -13.36
N ASN A 26 -2.92 4.69 -13.17
CA ASN A 26 -4.27 4.37 -13.64
C ASN A 26 -5.32 5.02 -12.71
N ASN A 27 -5.62 6.29 -12.96
CA ASN A 27 -6.55 7.06 -12.14
C ASN A 27 -7.98 6.52 -12.15
N ASN A 28 -8.41 5.87 -13.24
CA ASN A 28 -9.73 5.26 -13.30
C ASN A 28 -9.82 4.09 -12.32
N PHE A 29 -8.82 3.23 -12.28
CA PHE A 29 -8.75 2.14 -11.33
C PHE A 29 -8.71 2.65 -9.88
N LEU A 30 -7.87 3.67 -9.60
CA LEU A 30 -7.81 4.28 -8.27
C LEU A 30 -9.16 4.86 -7.83
N ASN A 31 -9.86 5.55 -8.71
CA ASN A 31 -11.18 6.11 -8.39
C ASN A 31 -12.20 5.00 -8.08
N ASN A 32 -12.24 3.93 -8.87
CA ASN A 32 -13.15 2.80 -8.63
C ASN A 32 -12.86 2.13 -7.28
N ILE A 33 -11.61 1.87 -6.97
CA ILE A 33 -11.20 1.28 -5.68
C ILE A 33 -11.51 2.23 -4.52
N SER A 34 -11.35 3.54 -4.71
CA SER A 34 -11.71 4.54 -3.67
C SER A 34 -13.22 4.57 -3.39
N GLU A 35 -14.03 4.38 -4.41
CA GLU A 35 -15.50 4.25 -4.27
C GLU A 35 -15.86 2.95 -3.53
N ASP A 36 -15.19 1.84 -3.84
CA ASP A 36 -15.37 0.57 -3.13
C ASP A 36 -14.99 0.71 -1.65
N ILE A 37 -13.86 1.38 -1.34
CA ILE A 37 -13.44 1.67 0.05
C ILE A 37 -14.50 2.52 0.77
N LEU A 38 -15.08 3.53 0.11
CA LEU A 38 -16.20 4.29 0.69
C LEU A 38 -17.40 3.37 1.00
N SER A 39 -17.72 2.46 0.10
CA SER A 39 -18.82 1.50 0.30
C SER A 39 -18.56 0.59 1.50
N LEU A 40 -17.32 0.10 1.66
CA LEU A 40 -16.90 -0.69 2.83
C LEU A 40 -17.01 0.13 4.11
N LYS A 41 -16.53 1.37 4.11
CA LYS A 41 -16.61 2.29 5.27
C LYS A 41 -18.06 2.56 5.69
N LYS A 42 -18.99 2.75 4.74
CA LYS A 42 -20.42 2.91 5.02
C LYS A 42 -21.04 1.68 5.69
N ARG A 43 -20.47 0.50 5.48
CA ARG A 43 -20.84 -0.77 6.13
C ARG A 43 -20.13 -0.99 7.46
N GLY A 44 -19.32 -0.04 7.93
CA GLY A 44 -18.57 -0.13 9.17
C GLY A 44 -17.29 -0.98 9.07
N ILE A 45 -16.82 -1.29 7.86
CA ILE A 45 -15.62 -2.11 7.64
C ILE A 45 -14.39 -1.21 7.58
N GLU A 46 -13.45 -1.41 8.48
CA GLU A 46 -12.14 -0.76 8.45
C GLU A 46 -11.30 -1.34 7.30
N THR A 47 -10.75 -0.46 6.47
CA THR A 47 -10.00 -0.87 5.28
C THR A 47 -8.58 -0.33 5.32
N LEU A 48 -7.61 -1.21 5.07
CA LEU A 48 -6.19 -0.87 4.87
C LEU A 48 -5.80 -1.29 3.46
N VAL A 49 -4.93 -0.52 2.81
CA VAL A 49 -4.44 -0.83 1.48
C VAL A 49 -2.95 -1.15 1.55
N VAL A 50 -2.52 -2.26 0.98
CA VAL A 50 -1.11 -2.55 0.69
C VAL A 50 -0.89 -2.33 -0.79
N SER A 51 -0.15 -1.26 -1.13
CA SER A 51 -0.01 -0.76 -2.49
C SER A 51 1.40 -0.97 -3.01
N SER A 52 1.51 -1.47 -4.23
CA SER A 52 2.77 -1.56 -4.98
C SER A 52 2.90 -0.42 -6.00
N GLY A 53 4.02 -0.36 -6.72
CA GLY A 53 4.17 0.46 -7.91
C GLY A 53 5.10 1.67 -7.76
N ALA A 54 5.73 1.87 -6.60
CA ALA A 54 6.65 2.98 -6.40
C ALA A 54 7.86 2.92 -7.35
N ILE A 55 8.48 1.76 -7.51
CA ILE A 55 9.63 1.57 -8.41
C ILE A 55 9.24 1.85 -9.86
N GLU A 56 8.11 1.30 -10.32
CA GLU A 56 7.62 1.50 -11.68
C GLU A 56 7.35 2.98 -11.97
N LEU A 57 6.71 3.69 -11.04
CA LEU A 57 6.49 5.12 -11.16
C LEU A 57 7.79 5.91 -11.20
N GLY A 58 8.77 5.53 -10.37
CA GLY A 58 10.09 6.15 -10.40
C GLY A 58 10.84 5.89 -11.70
N LYS A 59 10.72 4.69 -12.28
CA LYS A 59 11.28 4.39 -13.61
C LYS A 59 10.66 5.23 -14.71
N ILE A 60 9.35 5.47 -14.66
CA ILE A 60 8.65 6.35 -15.59
C ILE A 60 9.17 7.80 -15.45
N GLU A 61 9.28 8.28 -14.22
CA GLU A 61 9.76 9.65 -13.93
C GLU A 61 11.21 9.87 -14.38
N LEU A 62 12.03 8.81 -14.34
CA LEU A 62 13.42 8.82 -14.81
C LEU A 62 13.57 8.55 -16.32
N ASP A 63 12.48 8.29 -17.05
CA ASP A 63 12.49 7.84 -18.46
C ASP A 63 13.33 6.57 -18.70
N LYS A 64 13.26 5.62 -17.74
CA LYS A 64 14.06 4.38 -17.72
C LYS A 64 13.22 3.11 -17.59
N THR A 65 12.05 3.08 -18.19
CA THR A 65 11.06 2.00 -18.02
C THR A 65 11.55 0.63 -18.54
N LYS A 66 12.48 0.63 -19.50
CA LYS A 66 13.02 -0.61 -20.12
C LYS A 66 14.33 -1.09 -19.49
N GLU A 67 14.92 -0.32 -18.60
CA GLU A 67 16.20 -0.66 -17.99
C GLU A 67 16.04 -1.68 -16.86
N LYS A 68 17.05 -2.56 -16.73
CA LYS A 68 17.20 -3.38 -15.52
C LYS A 68 17.96 -2.58 -14.48
N PHE A 69 17.36 -2.45 -13.31
CA PHE A 69 17.94 -1.73 -12.20
C PHE A 69 18.64 -2.68 -11.24
N ASN A 70 19.78 -2.25 -10.71
CA ASN A 70 20.37 -2.86 -9.53
C ASN A 70 19.59 -2.43 -8.27
N LEU A 71 20.01 -2.90 -7.10
CA LEU A 71 19.32 -2.59 -5.83
C LEU A 71 19.26 -1.10 -5.57
N ALA A 72 20.40 -0.40 -5.63
CA ALA A 72 20.47 1.04 -5.33
C ALA A 72 19.65 1.88 -6.32
N GLU A 73 19.64 1.51 -7.60
CA GLU A 73 18.81 2.16 -8.62
C GLU A 73 17.32 1.93 -8.36
N SER A 74 16.95 0.72 -7.94
CA SER A 74 15.56 0.38 -7.57
C SER A 74 15.10 1.16 -6.34
N GLN A 75 15.96 1.28 -5.32
CA GLN A 75 15.70 2.05 -4.11
C GLN A 75 15.52 3.55 -4.43
N ALA A 76 16.40 4.11 -5.28
CA ALA A 76 16.29 5.49 -5.74
C ALA A 76 15.00 5.72 -6.54
N ALA A 77 14.67 4.82 -7.47
CA ALA A 77 13.42 4.89 -8.23
C ALA A 77 12.20 4.79 -7.30
N SER A 78 12.22 3.87 -6.33
CA SER A 78 11.14 3.79 -5.34
C SER A 78 10.96 5.10 -4.58
N SER A 79 12.05 5.71 -4.12
CA SER A 79 12.00 6.98 -3.38
C SER A 79 11.35 8.10 -4.21
N ILE A 80 11.62 8.16 -5.51
CA ILE A 80 11.01 9.13 -6.44
C ILE A 80 9.53 8.80 -6.66
N GLY A 81 9.24 7.55 -7.00
CA GLY A 81 7.89 7.13 -7.37
C GLY A 81 6.92 7.05 -6.19
N GLN A 82 7.43 6.84 -4.96
CA GLN A 82 6.60 6.78 -3.76
C GLN A 82 5.84 8.09 -3.50
N ILE A 83 6.45 9.24 -3.81
CA ILE A 83 5.79 10.55 -3.69
C ILE A 83 4.57 10.61 -4.61
N LYS A 84 4.73 10.19 -5.86
CA LYS A 84 3.64 10.18 -6.84
C LYS A 84 2.55 9.18 -6.48
N LEU A 85 2.95 7.99 -6.03
CA LEU A 85 2.02 6.94 -5.59
C LEU A 85 1.10 7.43 -4.47
N ILE A 86 1.68 7.98 -3.39
CA ILE A 86 0.88 8.42 -2.25
C ILE A 86 0.02 9.64 -2.58
N ASN A 87 0.51 10.57 -3.41
CA ASN A 87 -0.29 11.71 -3.87
C ASN A 87 -1.48 11.24 -4.71
N SER A 88 -1.30 10.28 -5.62
CA SER A 88 -2.40 9.73 -6.40
C SER A 88 -3.47 9.06 -5.53
N TRP A 89 -3.06 8.31 -4.50
CA TRP A 89 -3.98 7.75 -3.51
C TRP A 89 -4.73 8.85 -2.76
N LYS A 90 -4.00 9.86 -2.26
CA LYS A 90 -4.60 10.99 -1.54
C LYS A 90 -5.62 11.73 -2.40
N GLU A 91 -5.28 12.04 -3.65
CA GLU A 91 -6.17 12.72 -4.59
C GLU A 91 -7.42 11.89 -4.91
N SER A 92 -7.26 10.57 -5.12
CA SER A 92 -8.39 9.69 -5.43
C SER A 92 -9.33 9.54 -4.24
N LEU A 93 -8.81 9.26 -3.04
CA LEU A 93 -9.60 9.09 -1.83
C LEU A 93 -10.30 10.40 -1.42
N SER A 94 -9.66 11.56 -1.61
CA SER A 94 -10.25 12.85 -1.25
C SER A 94 -11.51 13.20 -2.06
N LYS A 95 -11.70 12.65 -3.26
CA LYS A 95 -12.94 12.80 -4.04
C LYS A 95 -14.17 12.18 -3.35
N PHE A 96 -13.94 11.29 -2.40
CA PHE A 96 -14.94 10.56 -1.65
C PHE A 96 -14.94 10.91 -0.15
N ASP A 97 -14.37 12.05 0.23
CA ASP A 97 -14.21 12.47 1.64
C ASP A 97 -13.49 11.44 2.51
N LEU A 98 -12.51 10.74 1.90
CA LEU A 98 -11.63 9.79 2.57
C LEU A 98 -10.22 10.37 2.69
N ASN A 99 -9.58 10.16 3.83
CA ASN A 99 -8.22 10.64 4.10
C ASN A 99 -7.22 9.48 4.03
N ALA A 100 -6.16 9.66 3.27
CA ALA A 100 -5.05 8.72 3.19
C ALA A 100 -3.98 9.03 4.25
N ALA A 101 -3.35 7.98 4.80
CA ALA A 101 -2.15 8.10 5.60
C ALA A 101 -1.10 7.10 5.10
N GLN A 102 0.13 7.55 4.87
CA GLN A 102 1.21 6.69 4.40
C GLN A 102 1.88 5.95 5.56
N ILE A 103 2.15 4.65 5.35
CA ILE A 103 2.98 3.83 6.22
C ILE A 103 4.00 3.10 5.35
N LEU A 104 5.28 3.23 5.70
CA LEU A 104 6.38 2.48 5.08
C LEU A 104 6.96 1.51 6.10
N ILE A 105 6.96 0.22 5.77
CA ILE A 105 7.36 -0.89 6.64
C ILE A 105 8.29 -1.82 5.88
N THR A 106 9.34 -2.31 6.52
CA THR A 106 10.16 -3.40 5.99
C THR A 106 9.70 -4.77 6.51
N ALA A 107 10.13 -5.84 5.85
CA ALA A 107 9.93 -7.19 6.35
C ALA A 107 10.49 -7.36 7.78
N GLU A 108 11.66 -6.79 8.07
CA GLU A 108 12.30 -6.82 9.40
C GLU A 108 11.44 -6.14 10.47
N ASP A 109 10.74 -5.05 10.15
CA ASP A 109 9.83 -4.37 11.08
C ASP A 109 8.67 -5.26 11.52
N THR A 110 8.27 -6.21 10.67
CA THR A 110 7.22 -7.19 11.00
C THR A 110 7.73 -8.37 11.82
N GLU A 111 9.04 -8.61 11.88
CA GLU A 111 9.68 -9.70 12.62
C GLU A 111 10.18 -9.26 14.00
N ASN A 112 10.63 -8.01 14.11
CA ASN A 112 11.07 -7.43 15.38
C ASN A 112 9.86 -7.07 16.24
N ARG A 113 9.70 -7.72 17.41
CA ARG A 113 8.54 -7.53 18.30
C ARG A 113 8.26 -6.06 18.65
N LYS A 114 9.29 -5.26 18.95
CA LYS A 114 9.13 -3.85 19.34
C LYS A 114 8.62 -3.01 18.16
N ARG A 115 9.24 -3.17 16.98
CA ARG A 115 8.85 -2.48 15.75
C ARG A 115 7.44 -2.90 15.31
N PHE A 116 7.13 -4.19 15.38
CA PHE A 116 5.80 -4.74 15.12
C PHE A 116 4.72 -4.07 15.98
N LEU A 117 4.94 -3.99 17.31
CA LEU A 117 3.98 -3.36 18.22
C LEU A 117 3.81 -1.86 17.96
N ASN A 118 4.90 -1.15 17.64
CA ASN A 118 4.84 0.27 17.30
C ASN A 118 4.07 0.49 15.99
N ALA A 119 4.37 -0.26 14.94
CA ALA A 119 3.66 -0.19 13.66
C ALA A 119 2.17 -0.49 13.83
N ARG A 120 1.84 -1.55 14.58
CA ARG A 120 0.46 -1.88 14.91
C ARG A 120 -0.26 -0.73 15.62
N SER A 121 0.34 -0.16 16.66
CA SER A 121 -0.25 0.95 17.41
C SER A 121 -0.50 2.17 16.51
N THR A 122 0.43 2.48 15.61
CA THR A 122 0.27 3.57 14.63
C THR A 122 -0.90 3.30 13.70
N ILE A 123 -1.00 2.07 13.17
CA ILE A 123 -2.10 1.68 12.28
C ILE A 123 -3.45 1.78 13.01
N GLU A 124 -3.53 1.26 14.24
CA GLU A 124 -4.74 1.32 15.05
C GLU A 124 -5.18 2.77 15.32
N GLU A 125 -4.23 3.68 15.57
CA GLU A 125 -4.51 5.10 15.75
C GLU A 125 -5.08 5.72 14.48
N LEU A 126 -4.47 5.45 13.31
CA LEU A 126 -4.95 5.96 12.03
C LEU A 126 -6.36 5.48 11.71
N LEU A 127 -6.67 4.21 11.99
CA LEU A 127 -8.02 3.66 11.80
C LEU A 127 -9.03 4.32 12.74
N ARG A 128 -8.67 4.57 13.99
CA ARG A 128 -9.51 5.29 14.98
C ARG A 128 -9.80 6.72 14.51
N GLU A 129 -8.81 7.40 13.95
CA GLU A 129 -8.94 8.72 13.34
C GLU A 129 -9.62 8.68 11.95
N LYS A 130 -10.11 7.50 11.53
CA LYS A 130 -10.83 7.28 10.26
C LYS A 130 -10.03 7.56 8.99
N TYR A 131 -8.69 7.50 9.07
CA TYR A 131 -7.81 7.49 7.92
C TYR A 131 -7.78 6.11 7.27
N ILE A 132 -7.48 6.09 5.97
CA ILE A 132 -7.18 4.86 5.23
C ILE A 132 -5.65 4.70 5.19
N PRO A 133 -5.08 3.72 5.91
CA PRO A 133 -3.66 3.45 5.84
C PRO A 133 -3.28 2.89 4.46
N ILE A 134 -2.38 3.59 3.78
CA ILE A 134 -1.76 3.15 2.52
C ILE A 134 -0.35 2.68 2.86
N ILE A 135 -0.17 1.38 2.82
CA ILE A 135 1.04 0.70 3.28
C ILE A 135 1.86 0.25 2.08
N ASN A 136 3.15 0.50 2.09
CA ASN A 136 4.09 -0.04 1.12
C ASN A 136 5.38 -0.47 1.82
N GLU A 137 6.23 -1.22 1.11
CA GLU A 137 7.57 -1.52 1.61
C GLU A 137 8.41 -0.25 1.67
N ASN A 138 9.27 -0.15 2.69
CA ASN A 138 10.30 0.87 2.76
C ASN A 138 11.54 0.41 1.99
N ASP A 139 11.45 0.48 0.66
CA ASP A 139 12.52 0.04 -0.24
C ASP A 139 13.86 0.72 0.05
N THR A 140 13.85 1.97 0.55
CA THR A 140 15.08 2.76 0.79
C THR A 140 16.02 2.09 1.78
N VAL A 141 15.51 1.36 2.76
CA VAL A 141 16.28 0.68 3.80
C VAL A 141 16.15 -0.83 3.74
N ALA A 142 15.45 -1.37 2.76
CA ALA A 142 15.35 -2.82 2.54
C ALA A 142 16.72 -3.38 2.16
N THR A 143 17.20 -4.40 2.89
CA THR A 143 18.52 -5.00 2.70
C THR A 143 18.51 -6.21 1.76
N SER A 144 17.35 -6.78 1.50
CA SER A 144 17.16 -7.87 0.54
C SER A 144 16.89 -7.34 -0.87
N GLU A 145 17.27 -8.11 -1.89
CA GLU A 145 16.85 -7.81 -3.25
C GLU A 145 15.32 -7.67 -3.30
N ILE A 146 14.85 -6.58 -3.93
CA ILE A 146 13.42 -6.34 -4.13
C ILE A 146 12.91 -7.40 -5.12
N ARG A 147 12.05 -8.29 -4.64
CA ARG A 147 11.54 -9.42 -5.41
C ARG A 147 10.06 -9.21 -5.76
N TYR A 148 9.69 -9.80 -6.90
CA TYR A 148 8.28 -9.89 -7.27
C TYR A 148 7.51 -10.70 -6.21
N GLY A 149 6.41 -10.14 -5.70
CA GLY A 149 5.58 -10.79 -4.66
C GLY A 149 5.91 -10.39 -3.22
N ASP A 150 6.90 -9.51 -2.97
CA ASP A 150 7.23 -9.06 -1.61
C ASP A 150 6.03 -8.36 -0.95
N ASN A 151 5.27 -7.57 -1.71
CA ASN A 151 4.05 -6.95 -1.20
C ASN A 151 2.90 -7.95 -0.90
N ASP A 152 2.89 -9.15 -1.50
CA ASP A 152 1.93 -10.21 -1.11
C ASP A 152 2.25 -10.73 0.28
N ARG A 153 3.54 -10.95 0.56
CA ARG A 153 4.02 -11.34 1.89
C ARG A 153 3.81 -10.23 2.91
N LEU A 154 4.10 -8.98 2.53
CA LEU A 154 3.83 -7.83 3.38
C LEU A 154 2.34 -7.72 3.72
N ALA A 155 1.45 -7.87 2.74
CA ALA A 155 0.00 -7.83 2.96
C ALA A 155 -0.47 -8.92 3.94
N ALA A 156 0.04 -10.15 3.81
CA ALA A 156 -0.25 -11.22 4.74
C ALA A 156 0.23 -10.92 6.17
N ARG A 157 1.44 -10.36 6.31
CA ARG A 157 2.01 -9.95 7.61
C ARG A 157 1.20 -8.81 8.24
N ILE A 158 0.81 -7.82 7.44
CA ILE A 158 -0.04 -6.71 7.89
C ILE A 158 -1.42 -7.24 8.31
N ALA A 159 -2.03 -8.11 7.54
CA ALA A 159 -3.32 -8.70 7.90
C ALA A 159 -3.25 -9.43 9.25
N GLY A 160 -2.19 -10.21 9.49
CA GLY A 160 -1.92 -10.84 10.79
C GLY A 160 -1.66 -9.81 11.89
N MET A 161 -0.87 -8.76 11.62
CA MET A 161 -0.54 -7.69 12.58
C MET A 161 -1.77 -6.98 13.13
N VAL A 162 -2.71 -6.65 12.26
CA VAL A 162 -3.94 -5.90 12.61
C VAL A 162 -5.14 -6.80 12.88
N ALA A 163 -4.94 -8.12 12.92
CA ALA A 163 -6.00 -9.12 13.08
C ALA A 163 -7.16 -8.90 12.09
N ALA A 164 -6.84 -8.68 10.81
CA ALA A 164 -7.84 -8.50 9.78
C ALA A 164 -8.68 -9.78 9.57
N ASP A 165 -9.97 -9.61 9.33
CA ASP A 165 -10.90 -10.72 9.05
C ASP A 165 -10.78 -11.22 7.61
N CYS A 166 -10.30 -10.35 6.71
CA CYS A 166 -10.18 -10.64 5.27
C CYS A 166 -8.93 -9.97 4.68
N LEU A 167 -8.27 -10.67 3.76
CA LEU A 167 -7.21 -10.18 2.86
C LEU A 167 -7.61 -10.54 1.43
N ILE A 168 -7.62 -9.57 0.51
CA ILE A 168 -7.90 -9.72 -0.91
C ILE A 168 -6.81 -9.09 -1.76
#